data_e8a7dc35c00fcac5a067599eb50f5a79
#
_entry.id   e8a7dc35c00fcac5a067599eb50f5a79
#
_cell.length_a   1.000
_cell.length_b   1.000
_cell.length_c   1.000
_cell.angle_alpha   90.00
_cell.angle_beta   90.00
_cell.angle_gamma   90.00
#
_symmetry.space_group_name_H-M   'P 1'
#
loop_
_entity.id
_entity.type
_entity.pdbx_description
1 polymer ?
#
loop_
_entity_poly.entity_id
_entity_poly.type
_entity_poly.pdbx_seq_one_letter_code
_entity_poly.pdbx_strand_id
1 'polypeptide(L)'
;MIKVSHYKIKILDPANQPRQPFSAVVLADLHNAVFGENNQELLQEIRKADPKMILSAGDLVVAKAGHCDTDAAVSLLGELTRRYPVYCVNGNHESRMKDRPEVFGDAYEKYIQQIRSLGVCLLENAARRVEINGMKLDICGYELDWNYYSHGSCPPMPREELQEKLGEPAAGAYHILLAHHPHYFDAYAAWGADLTLAGHYHGGMVRLPHFGGVISPGWELFPRYDHGAYLKEGKKMIVSAGLASHTIKLRINNPPELVVVDFR
;
A
#
# COMPACT_ATOMS: atom_id res chain seq x y z
N MET A 1 11.89 16.69 3.51
CA MET A 1 12.03 15.82 4.72
C MET A 1 10.88 14.82 4.71
N ILE A 2 11.16 13.53 4.85
CA ILE A 2 10.16 12.46 4.95
C ILE A 2 9.71 12.36 6.40
N LYS A 3 8.40 12.34 6.63
CA LYS A 3 7.81 12.07 7.95
C LYS A 3 7.75 10.55 8.15
N VAL A 4 8.31 10.04 9.24
CA VAL A 4 8.18 8.64 9.62
C VAL A 4 7.06 8.51 10.66
N SER A 5 6.04 7.71 10.35
CA SER A 5 4.88 7.49 11.23
C SER A 5 4.86 6.04 11.71
N HIS A 6 4.82 5.85 13.03
CA HIS A 6 4.80 4.54 13.67
C HIS A 6 3.39 4.15 14.12
N TYR A 7 2.92 2.97 13.71
CA TYR A 7 1.63 2.40 14.12
C TYR A 7 1.85 1.07 14.85
N LYS A 8 1.47 1.03 16.12
CA LYS A 8 1.65 -0.16 16.96
C LYS A 8 0.45 -1.10 16.81
N ILE A 9 0.75 -2.35 16.48
CA ILE A 9 -0.22 -3.44 16.36
C ILE A 9 0.03 -4.41 17.50
N LYS A 10 -0.94 -4.46 18.41
CA LYS A 10 -0.95 -5.46 19.47
C LYS A 10 -1.66 -6.71 18.96
N ILE A 11 -0.96 -7.85 18.99
CA ILE A 11 -1.53 -9.14 18.64
C ILE A 11 -2.28 -9.69 19.84
N LEU A 12 -3.59 -9.91 19.69
CA LEU A 12 -4.45 -10.33 20.78
C LEU A 12 -4.52 -11.86 20.94
N ASP A 13 -4.24 -12.61 19.88
CA ASP A 13 -4.18 -14.06 19.92
C ASP A 13 -2.86 -14.53 20.54
N PRO A 14 -2.87 -15.11 21.77
CA PRO A 14 -1.64 -15.58 22.42
C PRO A 14 -0.92 -16.68 21.65
N ALA A 15 -1.64 -17.48 20.85
CA ALA A 15 -1.06 -18.55 20.05
C ALA A 15 -0.29 -18.02 18.82
N ASN A 16 -0.51 -16.76 18.43
CA ASN A 16 0.11 -16.16 17.28
C ASN A 16 0.87 -14.86 17.60
N GLN A 17 1.20 -14.62 18.88
CA GLN A 17 2.04 -13.49 19.26
C GLN A 17 3.49 -13.68 18.80
N PRO A 18 4.15 -12.62 18.31
CA PRO A 18 5.57 -12.72 17.98
C PRO A 18 6.42 -12.90 19.26
N ARG A 19 7.39 -13.81 19.23
CA ARG A 19 8.34 -14.04 20.35
C ARG A 19 9.19 -12.81 20.67
N GLN A 20 9.41 -11.97 19.67
CA GLN A 20 10.08 -10.68 19.76
C GLN A 20 9.36 -9.69 18.87
N PRO A 21 9.15 -8.44 19.30
CA PRO A 21 8.61 -7.40 18.44
C PRO A 21 9.40 -7.27 17.14
N PHE A 22 8.71 -6.89 16.07
CA PHE A 22 9.33 -6.58 14.78
C PHE A 22 8.54 -5.51 14.06
N SER A 23 9.18 -4.89 13.07
CA SER A 23 8.56 -3.85 12.27
C SER A 23 8.46 -4.27 10.80
N ALA A 24 7.45 -3.76 10.12
CA ALA A 24 7.35 -3.73 8.67
C ALA A 24 7.29 -2.27 8.20
N VAL A 25 7.91 -1.97 7.07
CA VAL A 25 7.79 -0.67 6.41
C VAL A 25 6.75 -0.77 5.30
N VAL A 26 5.88 0.25 5.22
CA VAL A 26 4.85 0.35 4.18
C VAL A 26 5.20 1.49 3.23
N LEU A 27 5.24 1.16 1.94
CA LEU A 27 5.39 2.11 0.84
C LEU A 27 4.03 2.25 0.14
N ALA A 28 3.63 3.47 -0.15
CA ALA A 28 2.47 3.76 -0.98
C ALA A 28 2.71 5.05 -1.77
N ASP A 29 2.13 5.13 -2.95
CA ASP A 29 2.07 6.36 -3.74
C ASP A 29 3.47 7.01 -3.93
N LEU A 30 4.45 6.22 -4.37
CA LEU A 30 5.79 6.71 -4.69
C LEU A 30 5.79 7.57 -5.96
N HIS A 31 4.97 7.17 -6.97
CA HIS A 31 4.79 7.90 -8.23
C HIS A 31 6.11 8.33 -8.87
N ASN A 32 7.07 7.42 -8.96
CA ASN A 32 8.42 7.66 -9.49
C ASN A 32 9.19 8.79 -8.80
N ALA A 33 8.80 9.19 -7.59
CA ALA A 33 9.58 10.17 -6.84
C ALA A 33 10.90 9.57 -6.38
N VAL A 34 11.93 10.41 -6.36
CA VAL A 34 13.27 10.06 -5.89
C VAL A 34 13.61 10.98 -4.72
N PHE A 35 14.05 10.39 -3.60
CA PHE A 35 14.38 11.10 -2.37
C PHE A 35 15.89 11.14 -2.15
N GLY A 36 16.49 12.29 -2.43
CA GLY A 36 17.94 12.44 -2.50
C GLY A 36 18.52 11.73 -3.75
N GLU A 37 19.83 11.61 -3.80
CA GLU A 37 20.49 10.88 -4.87
C GLU A 37 20.18 9.38 -4.75
N ASN A 38 19.63 8.76 -5.80
CA ASN A 38 19.30 7.32 -5.83
C ASN A 38 18.46 6.83 -4.64
N ASN A 39 17.49 7.64 -4.19
CA ASN A 39 16.64 7.33 -3.03
C ASN A 39 17.38 7.17 -1.69
N GLN A 40 18.60 7.69 -1.54
CA GLN A 40 19.40 7.48 -0.32
C GLN A 40 18.70 7.98 0.94
N GLU A 41 17.95 9.11 0.87
CA GLU A 41 17.21 9.62 2.03
C GLU A 41 16.12 8.64 2.46
N LEU A 42 15.33 8.12 1.52
CA LEU A 42 14.28 7.14 1.82
C LEU A 42 14.87 5.82 2.34
N LEU A 43 15.91 5.31 1.69
CA LEU A 43 16.59 4.10 2.10
C LEU A 43 17.23 4.23 3.49
N GLN A 44 17.69 5.42 3.87
CA GLN A 44 18.22 5.68 5.21
C GLN A 44 17.11 5.59 6.27
N GLU A 45 15.94 6.19 6.03
CA GLU A 45 14.81 6.10 6.96
C GLU A 45 14.30 4.65 7.08
N ILE A 46 14.24 3.91 5.97
CA ILE A 46 13.88 2.49 5.99
C ILE A 46 14.89 1.68 6.83
N ARG A 47 16.18 1.91 6.65
CA ARG A 47 17.22 1.21 7.45
C ARG A 47 17.14 1.54 8.93
N LYS A 48 16.82 2.79 9.31
CA LYS A 48 16.63 3.16 10.73
C LYS A 48 15.45 2.44 11.39
N ALA A 49 14.39 2.15 10.61
CA ALA A 49 13.24 1.40 11.10
C ALA A 49 13.54 -0.09 11.30
N ASP A 50 14.64 -0.61 10.77
CA ASP A 50 15.08 -2.02 10.82
C ASP A 50 13.96 -3.04 10.56
N PRO A 51 13.24 -2.93 9.42
CA PRO A 51 12.08 -3.76 9.18
C PRO A 51 12.47 -5.20 8.85
N LYS A 52 11.55 -6.15 9.12
CA LYS A 52 11.69 -7.54 8.69
C LYS A 52 11.12 -7.77 7.28
N MET A 53 10.33 -6.83 6.77
CA MET A 53 9.75 -6.89 5.42
C MET A 53 9.33 -5.49 4.96
N ILE A 54 9.19 -5.35 3.65
CA ILE A 54 8.62 -4.18 2.99
C ILE A 54 7.28 -4.57 2.37
N LEU A 55 6.26 -3.77 2.62
CA LEU A 55 4.91 -3.94 2.11
C LEU A 55 4.56 -2.74 1.22
N SER A 56 4.21 -2.95 -0.05
CA SER A 56 3.79 -1.86 -0.92
C SER A 56 2.29 -1.92 -1.17
N ALA A 57 1.59 -0.84 -0.85
CA ALA A 57 0.17 -0.69 -1.08
C ALA A 57 -0.18 -0.10 -2.47
N GLY A 58 0.76 -0.12 -3.42
CA GLY A 58 0.53 0.28 -4.82
C GLY A 58 0.94 1.72 -5.15
N ASP A 59 0.75 2.07 -6.42
CA ASP A 59 1.10 3.36 -7.03
C ASP A 59 2.59 3.74 -6.86
N LEU A 60 3.47 2.77 -7.12
CA LEU A 60 4.92 3.03 -7.15
C LEU A 60 5.31 3.78 -8.42
N VAL A 61 4.57 3.62 -9.51
CA VAL A 61 4.82 4.22 -10.83
C VAL A 61 3.79 5.30 -11.15
N VAL A 62 4.03 6.05 -12.23
CA VAL A 62 3.04 6.95 -12.85
C VAL A 62 2.74 6.46 -14.25
N ALA A 63 1.46 6.16 -14.52
CA ALA A 63 0.97 5.84 -15.84
C ALA A 63 -0.02 6.91 -16.32
N LYS A 64 0.40 7.70 -17.31
CA LYS A 64 -0.44 8.68 -18.03
C LYS A 64 -0.22 8.49 -19.53
N ALA A 65 -1.24 8.79 -20.35
CA ALA A 65 -1.09 8.76 -21.79
C ALA A 65 0.11 9.61 -22.22
N GLY A 66 1.02 9.03 -23.00
CA GLY A 66 2.25 9.66 -23.45
C GLY A 66 3.36 9.76 -22.41
N HIS A 67 3.17 9.27 -21.18
CA HIS A 67 4.20 9.26 -20.13
C HIS A 67 4.02 8.03 -19.23
N CYS A 68 4.93 7.08 -19.40
CA CYS A 68 5.03 5.91 -18.54
C CYS A 68 6.50 5.66 -18.23
N ASP A 69 6.88 5.87 -16.99
CA ASP A 69 8.24 5.67 -16.49
C ASP A 69 8.18 4.78 -15.26
N THR A 70 9.00 3.76 -15.20
CA THR A 70 9.06 2.78 -14.11
C THR A 70 10.44 2.70 -13.46
N ASP A 71 11.44 3.41 -13.99
CA ASP A 71 12.85 3.24 -13.63
C ASP A 71 13.12 3.56 -12.16
N ALA A 72 12.51 4.62 -11.63
CA ALA A 72 12.70 5.01 -10.24
C ALA A 72 12.13 3.94 -9.27
N ALA A 73 10.96 3.37 -9.60
CA ALA A 73 10.35 2.30 -8.80
C ALA A 73 11.19 1.01 -8.88
N VAL A 74 11.62 0.60 -10.07
CA VAL A 74 12.47 -0.59 -10.28
C VAL A 74 13.81 -0.43 -9.54
N SER A 75 14.44 0.74 -9.63
CA SER A 75 15.70 1.03 -8.93
C SER A 75 15.54 0.93 -7.42
N LEU A 76 14.49 1.55 -6.85
CA LEU A 76 14.22 1.48 -5.41
C LEU A 76 13.96 0.03 -4.97
N LEU A 77 13.10 -0.69 -5.68
CA LEU A 77 12.79 -2.08 -5.37
C LEU A 77 14.02 -2.98 -5.42
N GLY A 78 14.93 -2.75 -6.40
CA GLY A 78 16.20 -3.46 -6.50
C GLY A 78 17.12 -3.25 -5.30
N GLU A 79 17.17 -2.03 -4.74
CA GLU A 79 17.92 -1.78 -3.51
C GLU A 79 17.27 -2.43 -2.28
N LEU A 80 15.94 -2.45 -2.22
CA LEU A 80 15.19 -3.03 -1.10
C LEU A 80 15.29 -4.56 -1.06
N THR A 81 15.12 -5.24 -2.20
CA THR A 81 15.15 -6.71 -2.29
C THR A 81 16.50 -7.31 -1.93
N ARG A 82 17.60 -6.55 -2.00
CA ARG A 82 18.93 -6.99 -1.53
C ARG A 82 18.96 -7.26 -0.02
N ARG A 83 18.02 -6.70 0.75
CA ARG A 83 18.05 -6.73 2.22
C ARG A 83 16.78 -7.25 2.85
N TYR A 84 15.64 -7.09 2.19
CA TYR A 84 14.32 -7.35 2.75
C TYR A 84 13.47 -8.15 1.78
N PRO A 85 12.62 -9.08 2.26
CA PRO A 85 11.51 -9.56 1.47
C PRO A 85 10.55 -8.40 1.17
N VAL A 86 10.14 -8.26 -0.09
CA VAL A 86 9.29 -7.17 -0.58
C VAL A 86 8.03 -7.77 -1.17
N TYR A 87 6.88 -7.33 -0.67
CA TYR A 87 5.54 -7.73 -1.13
C TYR A 87 4.84 -6.50 -1.69
N CYS A 88 4.32 -6.59 -2.90
CA CYS A 88 3.67 -5.48 -3.60
C CYS A 88 2.30 -5.88 -4.11
N VAL A 89 1.41 -4.87 -4.18
CA VAL A 89 0.17 -4.92 -4.96
C VAL A 89 0.18 -3.80 -5.99
N ASN A 90 -0.67 -3.93 -7.00
CA ASN A 90 -0.92 -2.86 -7.95
C ASN A 90 -1.80 -1.78 -7.31
N GLY A 91 -1.46 -0.51 -7.56
CA GLY A 91 -2.37 0.61 -7.40
C GLY A 91 -3.10 0.91 -8.72
N ASN A 92 -3.81 2.03 -8.77
CA ASN A 92 -4.55 2.39 -9.99
C ASN A 92 -3.64 2.78 -11.16
N HIS A 93 -2.41 3.18 -10.92
CA HIS A 93 -1.45 3.46 -12.01
C HIS A 93 -0.92 2.19 -12.64
N GLU A 94 -0.55 1.19 -11.86
CA GLU A 94 -0.15 -0.11 -12.36
C GLU A 94 -1.32 -0.82 -13.07
N SER A 95 -2.51 -0.84 -12.47
CA SER A 95 -3.71 -1.43 -13.07
C SER A 95 -4.08 -0.74 -14.39
N ARG A 96 -3.92 0.60 -14.48
CA ARG A 96 -4.13 1.34 -15.72
C ARG A 96 -3.19 0.90 -16.85
N MET A 97 -1.92 0.63 -16.55
CA MET A 97 -0.99 0.11 -17.55
C MET A 97 -1.42 -1.28 -18.02
N LYS A 98 -1.83 -2.13 -17.08
CA LYS A 98 -2.28 -3.51 -17.33
C LYS A 98 -3.53 -3.55 -18.20
N ASP A 99 -4.53 -2.72 -17.86
CA ASP A 99 -5.87 -2.79 -18.47
C ASP A 99 -5.97 -2.01 -19.78
N ARG A 100 -4.94 -1.22 -20.12
CA ARG A 100 -4.96 -0.37 -21.32
C ARG A 100 -3.72 -0.54 -22.20
N PRO A 101 -3.46 -1.76 -22.68
CA PRO A 101 -2.30 -2.04 -23.53
C PRO A 101 -2.33 -1.25 -24.85
N GLU A 102 -3.51 -0.82 -25.32
CA GLU A 102 -3.64 0.07 -26.50
C GLU A 102 -3.02 1.45 -26.27
N VAL A 103 -2.84 1.88 -24.99
CA VAL A 103 -2.23 3.17 -24.62
C VAL A 103 -0.78 2.99 -24.20
N PHE A 104 -0.47 1.92 -23.46
CA PHE A 104 0.82 1.72 -22.78
C PHE A 104 1.70 0.65 -23.42
N GLY A 105 1.19 -0.05 -24.47
CA GLY A 105 1.92 -1.15 -25.09
C GLY A 105 2.18 -2.27 -24.10
N ASP A 106 3.42 -2.72 -24.04
CA ASP A 106 3.91 -3.78 -23.14
C ASP A 106 4.62 -3.24 -21.87
N ALA A 107 4.34 -2.00 -21.50
CA ALA A 107 5.01 -1.35 -20.36
C ALA A 107 4.73 -2.07 -19.03
N TYR A 108 3.50 -2.56 -18.84
CA TYR A 108 3.15 -3.32 -17.64
C TYR A 108 3.92 -4.63 -17.55
N GLU A 109 3.91 -5.43 -18.61
CA GLU A 109 4.58 -6.71 -18.67
C GLU A 109 6.09 -6.57 -18.41
N LYS A 110 6.72 -5.55 -19.02
CA LYS A 110 8.14 -5.23 -18.81
C LYS A 110 8.42 -4.87 -17.36
N TYR A 111 7.59 -3.99 -16.78
CA TYR A 111 7.72 -3.59 -15.38
C TYR A 111 7.61 -4.80 -14.45
N ILE A 112 6.57 -5.63 -14.63
CA ILE A 112 6.35 -6.82 -13.79
C ILE A 112 7.49 -7.83 -13.95
N GLN A 113 7.96 -8.05 -15.17
CA GLN A 113 9.12 -8.91 -15.41
C GLN A 113 10.36 -8.41 -14.68
N GLN A 114 10.64 -7.11 -14.73
CA GLN A 114 11.77 -6.50 -14.03
C GLN A 114 11.65 -6.70 -12.51
N ILE A 115 10.55 -6.30 -11.88
CA ILE A 115 10.41 -6.39 -10.42
C ILE A 115 10.42 -7.84 -9.92
N ARG A 116 9.81 -8.78 -10.67
CA ARG A 116 9.87 -10.22 -10.35
C ARG A 116 11.29 -10.76 -10.45
N SER A 117 12.07 -10.33 -11.44
CA SER A 117 13.49 -10.74 -11.57
C SER A 117 14.37 -10.22 -10.42
N LEU A 118 13.97 -9.13 -9.78
CA LEU A 118 14.61 -8.60 -8.57
C LEU A 118 14.21 -9.34 -7.29
N GLY A 119 13.23 -10.27 -7.35
CA GLY A 119 12.75 -11.02 -6.20
C GLY A 119 11.56 -10.39 -5.48
N VAL A 120 10.91 -9.38 -6.06
CA VAL A 120 9.65 -8.82 -5.53
C VAL A 120 8.53 -9.84 -5.65
N CYS A 121 7.80 -10.06 -4.56
CA CYS A 121 6.58 -10.86 -4.53
C CYS A 121 5.39 -9.95 -4.86
N LEU A 122 4.97 -9.93 -6.12
CA LEU A 122 3.74 -9.24 -6.54
C LEU A 122 2.54 -10.13 -6.24
N LEU A 123 1.58 -9.59 -5.51
CA LEU A 123 0.35 -10.26 -5.05
C LEU A 123 -0.85 -9.73 -5.83
N GLU A 124 -1.16 -10.37 -6.95
CA GLU A 124 -2.34 -10.08 -7.77
C GLU A 124 -3.47 -11.05 -7.39
N ASN A 125 -4.39 -10.62 -6.53
CA ASN A 125 -5.44 -11.46 -5.94
C ASN A 125 -4.85 -12.78 -5.39
N ALA A 126 -3.80 -12.66 -4.61
CA ALA A 126 -3.04 -13.78 -4.10
C ALA A 126 -2.60 -13.56 -2.65
N ALA A 127 -2.29 -14.63 -1.95
CA ALA A 127 -1.78 -14.60 -0.59
C ALA A 127 -0.43 -15.30 -0.47
N ARG A 128 0.40 -14.81 0.44
CA ARG A 128 1.68 -15.42 0.81
C ARG A 128 1.76 -15.60 2.31
N ARG A 129 1.87 -16.84 2.74
CA ARG A 129 2.13 -17.16 4.16
C ARG A 129 3.60 -17.00 4.47
N VAL A 130 3.88 -16.31 5.58
CA VAL A 130 5.23 -16.13 6.14
C VAL A 130 5.19 -16.30 7.65
N GLU A 131 6.34 -16.61 8.23
CA GLU A 131 6.49 -16.65 9.69
C GLU A 131 7.65 -15.73 10.09
N ILE A 132 7.35 -14.78 11.00
CA ILE A 132 8.34 -13.84 11.53
C ILE A 132 8.31 -13.90 13.05
N ASN A 133 9.44 -14.24 13.66
CA ASN A 133 9.58 -14.36 15.10
C ASN A 133 8.52 -15.29 15.74
N GLY A 134 8.10 -16.34 15.03
CA GLY A 134 7.07 -17.30 15.47
C GLY A 134 5.64 -16.85 15.20
N MET A 135 5.42 -15.61 14.74
CA MET A 135 4.11 -15.13 14.31
C MET A 135 3.83 -15.54 12.87
N LYS A 136 2.70 -16.19 12.64
CA LYS A 136 2.22 -16.56 11.30
C LYS A 136 1.41 -15.41 10.72
N LEU A 137 1.81 -14.99 9.52
CA LEU A 137 1.19 -13.90 8.77
C LEU A 137 0.74 -14.42 7.41
N ASP A 138 -0.46 -14.08 7.00
CA ASP A 138 -0.91 -14.18 5.63
C ASP A 138 -0.92 -12.76 5.03
N ILE A 139 0.01 -12.51 4.11
CA ILE A 139 0.08 -11.25 3.36
C ILE A 139 -0.76 -11.46 2.10
N CYS A 140 -1.91 -10.79 2.05
CA CYS A 140 -2.88 -10.90 0.97
C CYS A 140 -2.84 -9.64 0.12
N GLY A 141 -2.79 -9.78 -1.19
CA GLY A 141 -2.88 -8.66 -2.12
C GLY A 141 -4.21 -8.69 -2.85
N TYR A 142 -4.99 -7.64 -2.73
CA TYR A 142 -6.25 -7.47 -3.42
C TYR A 142 -6.12 -6.43 -4.53
N GLU A 143 -6.37 -6.85 -5.76
CA GLU A 143 -6.39 -5.99 -6.94
C GLU A 143 -7.82 -5.54 -7.21
N LEU A 144 -8.05 -4.23 -7.07
CA LEU A 144 -9.35 -3.64 -7.34
C LEU A 144 -9.59 -3.54 -8.83
N ASP A 145 -10.80 -3.87 -9.27
CA ASP A 145 -11.24 -3.64 -10.64
C ASP A 145 -11.40 -2.13 -10.91
N TRP A 146 -11.22 -1.74 -12.15
CA TRP A 146 -11.20 -0.33 -12.55
C TRP A 146 -12.46 0.46 -12.17
N ASN A 147 -13.64 -0.19 -12.12
CA ASN A 147 -14.90 0.43 -11.71
C ASN A 147 -14.85 1.00 -10.29
N TYR A 148 -14.02 0.45 -9.41
CA TYR A 148 -13.81 0.92 -8.03
C TYR A 148 -12.92 2.16 -7.93
N TYR A 149 -12.31 2.59 -9.04
CA TYR A 149 -11.52 3.83 -9.12
C TYR A 149 -12.27 4.97 -9.83
N SER A 150 -13.59 4.83 -10.02
CA SER A 150 -14.39 5.84 -10.72
C SER A 150 -14.47 7.16 -9.97
N HIS A 151 -14.16 8.27 -10.66
CA HIS A 151 -14.23 9.59 -10.06
C HIS A 151 -15.67 9.95 -9.69
N GLY A 152 -15.88 10.41 -8.46
CA GLY A 152 -17.16 10.93 -7.96
C GLY A 152 -18.22 9.89 -7.60
N SER A 153 -17.96 8.59 -7.82
CA SER A 153 -18.86 7.51 -7.43
C SER A 153 -18.08 6.26 -7.11
N CYS A 154 -17.99 5.91 -5.84
CA CYS A 154 -17.45 4.63 -5.41
C CYS A 154 -18.63 3.65 -5.26
N PRO A 155 -18.82 2.68 -6.18
CA PRO A 155 -19.89 1.70 -6.04
C PRO A 155 -19.67 0.88 -4.75
N PRO A 156 -20.74 0.38 -4.12
CA PRO A 156 -20.58 -0.49 -2.95
C PRO A 156 -19.83 -1.76 -3.35
N MET A 157 -18.93 -2.20 -2.48
CA MET A 157 -18.19 -3.45 -2.64
C MET A 157 -18.78 -4.50 -1.70
N PRO A 158 -19.36 -5.57 -2.22
CA PRO A 158 -19.80 -6.68 -1.38
C PRO A 158 -18.58 -7.46 -0.85
N ARG A 159 -18.73 -8.05 0.33
CA ARG A 159 -17.67 -8.88 0.94
C ARG A 159 -17.34 -10.10 0.05
N GLU A 160 -18.33 -10.61 -0.64
CA GLU A 160 -18.25 -11.78 -1.51
C GLU A 160 -17.22 -11.59 -2.64
N GLU A 161 -16.98 -10.36 -3.06
CA GLU A 161 -15.98 -10.06 -4.08
C GLU A 161 -14.55 -10.39 -3.63
N LEU A 162 -14.19 -10.04 -2.38
CA LEU A 162 -12.89 -10.44 -1.84
C LEU A 162 -12.81 -11.96 -1.67
N GLN A 163 -13.92 -12.59 -1.27
CA GLN A 163 -13.99 -14.03 -1.10
C GLN A 163 -13.83 -14.77 -2.43
N GLU A 164 -14.39 -14.28 -3.51
CA GLU A 164 -14.22 -14.84 -4.86
C GLU A 164 -12.78 -14.73 -5.35
N LYS A 165 -12.10 -13.59 -5.08
CA LYS A 165 -10.74 -13.33 -5.56
C LYS A 165 -9.65 -13.93 -4.66
N LEU A 166 -9.83 -13.93 -3.34
CA LEU A 166 -8.82 -14.34 -2.36
C LEU A 166 -9.15 -15.63 -1.62
N GLY A 167 -10.38 -16.13 -1.74
CA GLY A 167 -10.90 -17.20 -0.90
C GLY A 167 -11.21 -16.73 0.52
N GLU A 168 -11.51 -17.66 1.42
CA GLU A 168 -11.71 -17.37 2.84
C GLU A 168 -10.35 -17.18 3.54
N PRO A 169 -10.27 -16.25 4.52
CA PRO A 169 -9.07 -16.12 5.35
C PRO A 169 -8.76 -17.42 6.07
N ALA A 170 -7.55 -17.92 5.91
CA ALA A 170 -7.16 -19.20 6.49
C ALA A 170 -6.94 -19.09 8.00
N ALA A 171 -7.46 -20.03 8.79
CA ALA A 171 -7.30 -20.01 10.24
C ALA A 171 -5.84 -20.07 10.72
N GLY A 172 -5.56 -19.48 11.88
CA GLY A 172 -4.29 -19.59 12.58
C GLY A 172 -3.17 -18.69 12.05
N ALA A 173 -3.51 -17.66 11.28
CA ALA A 173 -2.59 -16.59 10.87
C ALA A 173 -3.22 -15.22 11.10
N TYR A 174 -2.41 -14.19 11.17
CA TYR A 174 -2.83 -12.79 11.17
C TYR A 174 -2.85 -12.29 9.72
N HIS A 175 -4.00 -11.80 9.26
CA HIS A 175 -4.20 -11.42 7.87
C HIS A 175 -3.88 -9.94 7.64
N ILE A 176 -2.83 -9.68 6.88
CA ILE A 176 -2.47 -8.35 6.38
C ILE A 176 -2.98 -8.25 4.95
N LEU A 177 -3.95 -7.37 4.71
CA LEU A 177 -4.46 -7.08 3.38
C LEU A 177 -3.78 -5.83 2.82
N LEU A 178 -3.10 -5.97 1.69
CA LEU A 178 -2.64 -4.86 0.87
C LEU A 178 -3.75 -4.55 -0.14
N ALA A 179 -4.38 -3.38 -0.02
CA ALA A 179 -5.44 -2.95 -0.91
C ALA A 179 -5.34 -1.43 -1.11
N HIS A 180 -5.09 -1.00 -2.35
CA HIS A 180 -4.68 0.38 -2.61
C HIS A 180 -5.71 1.41 -2.18
N HIS A 181 -7.03 1.16 -2.41
CA HIS A 181 -8.10 2.15 -2.20
C HIS A 181 -8.76 1.99 -0.81
N PRO A 182 -8.64 2.96 0.11
CA PRO A 182 -9.12 2.84 1.49
C PRO A 182 -10.64 2.92 1.64
N HIS A 183 -11.36 3.39 0.62
CA HIS A 183 -12.83 3.57 0.66
C HIS A 183 -13.57 2.30 1.06
N TYR A 184 -13.06 1.16 0.65
CA TYR A 184 -13.71 -0.15 0.81
C TYR A 184 -13.34 -0.87 2.10
N PHE A 185 -12.89 -0.14 3.13
CA PHE A 185 -12.51 -0.73 4.41
C PHE A 185 -13.60 -1.58 5.03
N ASP A 186 -14.86 -1.21 4.82
CA ASP A 186 -16.00 -1.98 5.34
C ASP A 186 -16.04 -3.40 4.76
N ALA A 187 -15.79 -3.57 3.46
CA ALA A 187 -15.70 -4.87 2.80
C ALA A 187 -14.44 -5.64 3.22
N TYR A 188 -13.31 -4.96 3.34
CA TYR A 188 -12.05 -5.57 3.78
C TYR A 188 -12.14 -6.13 5.20
N ALA A 189 -12.75 -5.37 6.12
CA ALA A 189 -12.99 -5.80 7.48
C ALA A 189 -13.99 -6.98 7.55
N ALA A 190 -15.07 -6.90 6.77
CA ALA A 190 -16.08 -7.96 6.69
C ALA A 190 -15.53 -9.26 6.07
N TRP A 191 -14.59 -9.18 5.10
CA TRP A 191 -13.89 -10.34 4.57
C TRP A 191 -13.03 -11.02 5.63
N GLY A 192 -12.42 -10.26 6.56
CA GLY A 192 -11.67 -10.80 7.68
C GLY A 192 -10.23 -10.30 7.81
N ALA A 193 -9.82 -9.28 7.03
CA ALA A 193 -8.50 -8.66 7.18
C ALA A 193 -8.31 -8.12 8.60
N ASP A 194 -7.28 -8.56 9.33
CA ASP A 194 -6.95 -8.04 10.65
C ASP A 194 -6.30 -6.66 10.57
N LEU A 195 -5.49 -6.46 9.53
CA LEU A 195 -4.86 -5.20 9.20
C LEU A 195 -4.95 -4.96 7.69
N THR A 196 -5.53 -3.85 7.28
CA THR A 196 -5.49 -3.37 5.90
C THR A 196 -4.47 -2.24 5.79
N LEU A 197 -3.64 -2.27 4.73
CA LEU A 197 -2.69 -1.23 4.38
C LEU A 197 -3.10 -0.63 3.04
N ALA A 198 -3.31 0.68 3.00
CA ALA A 198 -3.82 1.40 1.85
C ALA A 198 -3.07 2.72 1.60
N GLY A 199 -3.24 3.28 0.40
CA GLY A 199 -2.74 4.58 -0.03
C GLY A 199 -3.82 5.38 -0.73
N HIS A 200 -3.57 5.78 -2.00
CA HIS A 200 -4.50 6.37 -2.96
C HIS A 200 -4.96 7.81 -2.66
N TYR A 201 -5.31 8.14 -1.43
CA TYR A 201 -5.85 9.47 -1.08
C TYR A 201 -4.78 10.53 -0.79
N HIS A 202 -3.51 10.12 -0.76
CA HIS A 202 -2.35 11.00 -0.51
C HIS A 202 -2.51 11.89 0.74
N GLY A 203 -3.28 11.45 1.72
CA GLY A 203 -3.61 12.24 2.90
C GLY A 203 -4.56 13.41 2.64
N GLY A 204 -5.14 13.50 1.43
CA GLY A 204 -5.78 14.70 0.91
C GLY A 204 -4.75 15.80 0.57
N MET A 205 -4.78 16.36 -0.63
CA MET A 205 -3.75 17.30 -1.12
C MET A 205 -3.47 18.47 -0.15
N VAL A 206 -4.50 18.93 0.52
CA VAL A 206 -4.45 19.96 1.57
C VAL A 206 -5.00 19.36 2.86
N ARG A 207 -4.25 19.49 3.95
CA ARG A 207 -4.71 19.09 5.28
C ARG A 207 -4.94 20.28 6.18
N LEU A 208 -6.11 20.34 6.79
CA LEU A 208 -6.44 21.34 7.79
C LEU A 208 -6.32 20.75 9.19
N PRO A 209 -5.76 21.49 10.16
CA PRO A 209 -5.78 21.07 11.55
C PRO A 209 -7.22 20.74 11.99
N HIS A 210 -7.41 19.62 12.66
CA HIS A 210 -8.68 19.11 13.17
C HIS A 210 -9.70 18.61 12.12
N PHE A 211 -9.57 18.98 10.85
CA PHE A 211 -10.51 18.59 9.77
C PHE A 211 -9.98 17.48 8.87
N GLY A 212 -8.65 17.19 8.92
CA GLY A 212 -8.05 16.18 8.06
C GLY A 212 -7.85 16.65 6.62
N GLY A 213 -7.88 15.72 5.67
CA GLY A 213 -7.75 15.96 4.23
C GLY A 213 -8.98 16.67 3.67
N VAL A 214 -8.76 17.75 2.92
CA VAL A 214 -9.86 18.55 2.34
C VAL A 214 -10.35 17.97 1.03
N ILE A 215 -9.44 17.50 0.18
CA ILE A 215 -9.77 17.00 -1.16
C ILE A 215 -8.81 15.90 -1.56
N SER A 216 -9.36 14.78 -2.03
CA SER A 216 -8.56 13.66 -2.57
C SER A 216 -8.13 13.92 -4.02
N PRO A 217 -7.16 13.16 -4.56
CA PRO A 217 -6.83 13.20 -5.98
C PRO A 217 -8.00 12.87 -6.90
N GLY A 218 -8.97 12.10 -6.43
CA GLY A 218 -10.23 11.78 -7.13
C GLY A 218 -11.33 12.82 -6.97
N TRP A 219 -11.02 14.04 -6.45
CA TRP A 219 -11.96 15.15 -6.22
C TRP A 219 -13.03 14.87 -5.15
N GLU A 220 -12.86 13.84 -4.31
CA GLU A 220 -13.71 13.63 -3.14
C GLU A 220 -13.40 14.68 -2.07
N LEU A 221 -14.41 15.41 -1.64
CA LEU A 221 -14.29 16.40 -0.56
C LEU A 221 -14.41 15.70 0.79
N PHE A 222 -13.48 16.00 1.70
CA PHE A 222 -13.40 15.42 3.04
C PHE A 222 -13.52 13.90 3.05
N PRO A 223 -12.60 13.18 2.35
CA PRO A 223 -12.68 11.74 2.26
C PRO A 223 -12.64 11.11 3.66
N ARG A 224 -13.53 10.14 3.89
CA ARG A 224 -13.71 9.50 5.21
C ARG A 224 -12.41 8.86 5.73
N TYR A 225 -11.61 8.29 4.85
CA TYR A 225 -10.39 7.54 5.18
C TYR A 225 -9.16 8.20 4.55
N ASP A 226 -8.91 9.47 4.85
CA ASP A 226 -7.88 10.28 4.21
C ASP A 226 -6.44 9.86 4.58
N HIS A 227 -6.18 9.57 5.86
CA HIS A 227 -4.84 9.26 6.38
C HIS A 227 -4.92 8.81 7.84
N GLY A 228 -4.03 7.90 8.21
CA GLY A 228 -3.89 7.48 9.60
C GLY A 228 -4.50 6.12 9.87
N ALA A 229 -4.81 5.83 11.13
CA ALA A 229 -5.34 4.54 11.55
C ALA A 229 -6.85 4.62 11.82
N TYR A 230 -7.57 3.65 11.29
CA TYR A 230 -9.01 3.46 11.47
C TYR A 230 -9.29 2.11 12.08
N LEU A 231 -10.34 2.01 12.88
CA LEU A 231 -10.76 0.81 13.56
C LEU A 231 -12.24 0.54 13.27
N LYS A 232 -12.56 -0.70 12.89
CA LYS A 232 -13.93 -1.18 12.72
C LYS A 232 -14.01 -2.63 13.17
N GLU A 233 -14.88 -2.92 14.13
CA GLU A 233 -15.17 -4.29 14.62
C GLU A 233 -13.90 -5.08 14.98
N GLY A 234 -12.92 -4.41 15.61
CA GLY A 234 -11.63 -5.01 15.98
C GLY A 234 -10.61 -5.10 14.83
N LYS A 235 -11.02 -4.84 13.59
CA LYS A 235 -10.15 -4.80 12.41
C LYS A 235 -9.57 -3.40 12.22
N LYS A 236 -8.33 -3.33 11.76
CA LYS A 236 -7.60 -2.05 11.62
C LYS A 236 -7.26 -1.79 10.16
N MET A 237 -7.35 -0.52 9.76
CA MET A 237 -6.77 -0.05 8.50
C MET A 237 -5.80 1.10 8.79
N ILE A 238 -4.66 1.08 8.11
CA ILE A 238 -3.71 2.19 8.08
C ILE A 238 -3.68 2.73 6.65
N VAL A 239 -3.97 4.01 6.51
CA VAL A 239 -3.93 4.72 5.24
C VAL A 239 -2.70 5.63 5.25
N SER A 240 -1.79 5.41 4.32
CA SER A 240 -0.61 6.23 4.13
C SER A 240 -0.98 7.57 3.47
N ALA A 241 -0.32 8.65 3.89
CA ALA A 241 -0.36 9.91 3.15
C ALA A 241 0.46 9.85 1.84
N GLY A 242 1.11 8.73 1.56
CA GLY A 242 1.91 8.52 0.37
C GLY A 242 3.25 9.27 0.37
N LEU A 243 4.18 8.76 -0.40
CA LEU A 243 5.51 9.35 -0.54
C LEU A 243 5.50 10.55 -1.49
N ALA A 244 4.67 10.54 -2.53
CA ALA A 244 4.61 11.63 -3.51
C ALA A 244 3.18 11.96 -3.95
N SER A 245 3.06 12.90 -4.88
CA SER A 245 1.83 13.24 -5.58
C SER A 245 2.15 13.37 -7.06
N HIS A 246 1.26 12.87 -7.94
CA HIS A 246 1.54 12.82 -9.37
C HIS A 246 0.83 13.89 -10.21
N THR A 247 -0.39 14.31 -9.83
CA THR A 247 -1.20 15.22 -10.67
C THR A 247 -1.01 16.68 -10.28
N ILE A 248 -1.28 17.00 -9.03
CA ILE A 248 -1.06 18.32 -8.46
C ILE A 248 0.04 18.17 -7.42
N LYS A 249 1.22 18.73 -7.71
CA LYS A 249 2.38 18.67 -6.79
C LYS A 249 2.22 19.65 -5.62
N LEU A 250 1.00 19.73 -5.06
CA LEU A 250 0.67 20.59 -3.93
C LEU A 250 0.41 19.71 -2.70
N ARG A 251 1.22 19.87 -1.68
CA ARG A 251 1.06 19.24 -0.36
C ARG A 251 1.16 20.33 0.70
N ILE A 252 0.02 20.73 1.24
CA ILE A 252 -0.03 21.73 2.32
C ILE A 252 -0.30 21.00 3.63
N ASN A 253 0.58 21.17 4.62
CA ASN A 253 0.57 20.47 5.91
C ASN A 253 0.52 18.93 5.76
N ASN A 254 1.06 18.40 4.68
CA ASN A 254 0.98 17.00 4.28
C ASN A 254 2.33 16.52 3.71
N PRO A 255 3.36 16.38 4.54
CA PRO A 255 4.68 15.94 4.09
C PRO A 255 4.64 14.51 3.53
N PRO A 256 5.59 14.10 2.65
CA PRO A 256 5.81 12.71 2.29
C PRO A 256 5.88 11.82 3.53
N GLU A 257 5.20 10.68 3.52
CA GLU A 257 5.12 9.79 4.68
C GLU A 257 5.68 8.41 4.40
N LEU A 258 6.57 7.96 5.29
CA LEU A 258 6.99 6.58 5.42
C LEU A 258 6.26 5.97 6.62
N VAL A 259 5.47 4.96 6.38
CA VAL A 259 4.72 4.26 7.44
C VAL A 259 5.53 3.09 7.97
N VAL A 260 5.62 2.98 9.29
CA VAL A 260 6.21 1.83 10.00
C VAL A 260 5.13 1.17 10.85
N VAL A 261 4.95 -0.12 10.68
CA VAL A 261 4.02 -0.94 11.46
C VAL A 261 4.81 -1.81 12.43
N ASP A 262 4.60 -1.59 13.72
CA ASP A 262 5.30 -2.28 14.80
C ASP A 262 4.40 -3.37 15.39
N PHE A 263 4.72 -4.64 15.18
CA PHE A 263 4.02 -5.81 15.71
C PHE A 263 4.59 -6.22 17.08
N ARG A 264 3.70 -6.43 18.07
CA ARG A 264 4.07 -6.74 19.45
C ARG A 264 2.96 -7.51 20.20
#